data_5c91a1cebcee5c2b3dfec4a5d2db5a72
#
_entry.id   5c91a1cebcee5c2b3dfec4a5d2db5a72
#
_cell.length_a   1.000
_cell.length_b   1.000
_cell.length_c   1.000
_cell.angle_alpha   90.00
_cell.angle_beta   90.00
_cell.angle_gamma   90.00
#
_symmetry.space_group_name_H-M   'P 1'
#
loop_
_entity.id
_entity.type
_entity.pdbx_description
1 polymer ?
#
loop_
_entity_poly.entity_id
_entity_poly.type
_entity_poly.pdbx_seq_one_letter_code
_entity_poly.pdbx_strand_id
1 'polypeptide(L)'
;MPTLIGKKAPAFRTKAVIDGGKIVDNFSLDQFIDKKYVVLFFYTKDFSGICPSELYDFQERIDEFKSRGVEVIGCSTDSEESHQAFLNLEKENGGIKGVTYPIISDNTKTICSNYGTLAGDYELDEENQLVATGPMISFRGLFLXDKKGVVQHQLINHFTXVRDVKEVLRVVDALKYFEEKGEFCPISK
;
A
#
# COMPACT_ATOMS: atom_id res chain seq x y z
N MET A 1 -10.21 -14.94 -4.55
CA MET A 1 -10.81 -13.82 -3.84
C MET A 1 -11.57 -12.91 -4.80
N PRO A 2 -12.74 -12.37 -4.46
CA PRO A 2 -13.46 -11.46 -5.36
C PRO A 2 -12.75 -10.11 -5.47
N THR A 3 -12.85 -9.51 -6.65
CA THR A 3 -12.28 -8.19 -6.90
C THR A 3 -12.89 -7.11 -5.99
N LEU A 4 -12.07 -6.14 -5.61
CA LEU A 4 -12.53 -4.94 -4.87
C LEU A 4 -12.94 -3.79 -5.82
N ILE A 5 -12.71 -3.95 -7.12
CA ILE A 5 -13.01 -2.89 -8.12
C ILE A 5 -14.50 -2.50 -8.02
N GLY A 6 -14.76 -1.20 -7.93
CA GLY A 6 -16.11 -0.64 -7.82
C GLY A 6 -16.72 -0.71 -6.44
N LYS A 7 -16.00 -1.22 -5.44
CA LYS A 7 -16.47 -1.34 -4.06
C LYS A 7 -15.75 -0.36 -3.15
N LYS A 8 -16.36 -0.02 -2.02
CA LYS A 8 -15.65 0.73 -0.99
C LYS A 8 -14.43 -0.06 -0.52
N ALA A 9 -13.30 0.61 -0.41
CA ALA A 9 -12.08 0.02 0.12
C ALA A 9 -12.34 -0.48 1.55
N PRO A 10 -11.87 -1.68 1.91
CA PRO A 10 -12.01 -2.16 3.29
C PRO A 10 -11.43 -1.15 4.28
N ALA A 11 -12.26 -0.75 5.23
CA ALA A 11 -11.87 0.24 6.24
C ALA A 11 -10.87 -0.38 7.23
N PHE A 12 -9.99 0.46 7.75
CA PHE A 12 -9.08 0.06 8.81
C PHE A 12 -8.77 1.23 9.72
N ARG A 13 -8.33 0.94 10.93
CA ARG A 13 -7.79 1.89 11.88
C ARG A 13 -6.59 1.20 12.54
N THR A 14 -5.41 1.77 12.35
CA THR A 14 -4.18 1.11 12.78
C THR A 14 -3.11 2.13 13.14
N LYS A 15 -1.98 1.66 13.63
CA LYS A 15 -0.82 2.50 13.84
C LYS A 15 -0.08 2.73 12.53
N ALA A 16 0.59 3.87 12.43
CA ALA A 16 1.38 4.21 11.25
C ALA A 16 2.61 5.00 11.67
N VAL A 17 3.61 4.98 10.80
CA VAL A 17 4.75 5.89 10.92
C VAL A 17 4.60 6.93 9.80
N ILE A 18 4.58 8.20 10.17
CA ILE A 18 4.40 9.33 9.24
C ILE A 18 5.62 10.24 9.31
N ASP A 19 5.75 11.11 8.32
CA ASP A 19 6.77 12.18 8.29
C ASP A 19 8.19 11.65 8.55
N GLY A 20 8.49 10.46 8.04
CA GLY A 20 9.83 9.89 8.13
C GLY A 20 10.22 9.33 9.50
N GLY A 21 9.26 9.15 10.43
CA GLY A 21 9.63 8.52 11.71
C GLY A 21 8.69 8.73 12.88
N LYS A 22 7.62 9.50 12.72
CA LYS A 22 6.67 9.78 13.81
C LYS A 22 5.57 8.71 13.87
N ILE A 23 5.47 8.00 14.98
CA ILE A 23 4.40 7.01 15.19
C ILE A 23 3.09 7.72 15.58
N VAL A 24 1.99 7.31 14.94
CA VAL A 24 0.63 7.74 15.27
C VAL A 24 -0.28 6.53 15.46
N ASP A 25 -1.27 6.64 16.34
CA ASP A 25 -2.06 5.47 16.78
C ASP A 25 -3.34 5.20 15.98
N ASN A 26 -3.94 6.20 15.38
CA ASN A 26 -5.30 6.07 14.84
C ASN A 26 -5.38 6.42 13.35
N PHE A 27 -4.43 5.94 12.57
CA PHE A 27 -4.40 6.20 11.14
C PHE A 27 -5.53 5.43 10.44
N SER A 28 -6.28 6.10 9.56
CA SER A 28 -7.38 5.48 8.81
C SER A 28 -7.53 6.15 7.46
N LEU A 29 -8.25 5.49 6.52
CA LEU A 29 -8.56 6.07 5.22
C LEU A 29 -9.57 7.22 5.31
N ASP A 30 -10.37 7.27 6.38
CA ASP A 30 -11.43 8.28 6.54
C ASP A 30 -10.91 9.70 6.41
N GLN A 31 -9.67 9.94 6.83
CA GLN A 31 -9.09 11.29 6.81
C GLN A 31 -8.91 11.85 5.39
N PHE A 32 -8.94 10.98 4.38
CA PHE A 32 -8.74 11.37 2.97
C PHE A 32 -10.04 11.43 2.17
N ILE A 33 -11.15 10.90 2.72
CA ILE A 33 -12.45 10.88 2.02
C ILE A 33 -12.88 12.30 1.67
N ASP A 34 -13.35 12.48 0.44
CA ASP A 34 -13.78 13.74 -0.18
C ASP A 34 -12.65 14.76 -0.38
N LYS A 35 -11.40 14.38 -0.09
CA LYS A 35 -10.25 15.30 -0.18
C LYS A 35 -9.22 14.84 -1.22
N LYS A 36 -8.80 13.57 -1.13
CA LYS A 36 -7.69 13.07 -1.93
C LYS A 36 -8.01 11.70 -2.54
N TYR A 37 -7.38 11.40 -3.65
CA TYR A 37 -7.20 10.02 -4.10
C TYR A 37 -6.19 9.34 -3.17
N VAL A 38 -6.24 8.03 -3.08
CA VAL A 38 -5.28 7.27 -2.28
C VAL A 38 -4.69 6.14 -3.12
N VAL A 39 -3.37 6.06 -3.14
CA VAL A 39 -2.64 4.89 -3.62
C VAL A 39 -2.16 4.15 -2.37
N LEU A 40 -2.83 3.04 -2.05
CA LEU A 40 -2.45 2.15 -0.95
C LEU A 40 -1.71 0.97 -1.55
N PHE A 41 -0.43 0.83 -1.21
CA PHE A 41 0.35 -0.29 -1.71
C PHE A 41 0.89 -1.14 -0.58
N PHE A 42 0.95 -2.44 -0.84
CA PHE A 42 1.42 -3.46 0.12
C PHE A 42 2.77 -3.96 -0.32
N TYR A 43 3.70 -4.12 0.61
CA TYR A 43 5.01 -4.71 0.35
C TYR A 43 5.25 -5.86 1.34
N THR A 44 6.25 -6.68 1.05
CA THR A 44 6.39 -7.97 1.76
C THR A 44 6.75 -7.80 3.23
N LYS A 45 7.86 -7.12 3.52
CA LYS A 45 8.32 -6.88 4.89
C LYS A 45 9.47 -5.88 4.91
N ASP A 46 9.67 -5.28 6.07
CA ASP A 46 10.83 -4.42 6.34
C ASP A 46 12.14 -5.21 6.21
N PHE A 47 13.20 -4.51 5.96
CA PHE A 47 14.57 -5.05 5.89
C PHE A 47 14.73 -6.19 4.88
N SER A 48 13.84 -6.27 3.87
CA SER A 48 14.00 -7.22 2.77
C SER A 48 14.91 -6.59 1.69
N GLY A 49 15.60 -7.42 0.92
CA GLY A 49 16.58 -6.91 -0.04
C GLY A 49 16.00 -6.14 -1.22
N ILE A 50 14.73 -6.34 -1.55
CA ILE A 50 14.09 -5.74 -2.73
C ILE A 50 13.20 -4.54 -2.36
N CYS A 51 12.53 -4.58 -1.21
CA CYS A 51 11.56 -3.55 -0.85
C CYS A 51 12.12 -2.13 -0.80
N PRO A 52 13.34 -1.89 -0.29
CA PRO A 52 13.84 -0.50 -0.26
C PRO A 52 13.83 0.18 -1.63
N SER A 53 14.21 -0.51 -2.70
CA SER A 53 14.25 0.12 -4.03
C SER A 53 12.85 0.55 -4.50
N GLU A 54 11.84 -0.30 -4.27
CA GLU A 54 10.45 0.02 -4.63
C GLU A 54 9.90 1.18 -3.78
N LEU A 55 10.20 1.19 -2.48
CA LEU A 55 9.75 2.27 -1.60
C LEU A 55 10.39 3.61 -2.01
N TYR A 56 11.67 3.60 -2.38
CA TYR A 56 12.32 4.80 -2.90
C TYR A 56 11.74 5.25 -4.24
N ASP A 57 11.34 4.32 -5.13
CA ASP A 57 10.75 4.70 -6.42
C ASP A 57 9.44 5.49 -6.21
N PHE A 58 8.63 5.11 -5.22
CA PHE A 58 7.47 5.92 -4.82
C PHE A 58 7.91 7.28 -4.24
N GLN A 59 8.94 7.29 -3.39
CA GLN A 59 9.41 8.54 -2.77
C GLN A 59 9.98 9.51 -3.81
N GLU A 60 10.72 9.02 -4.79
CA GLU A 60 11.29 9.87 -5.84
C GLU A 60 10.21 10.58 -6.64
N ARG A 61 9.01 10.01 -6.70
CA ARG A 61 7.88 10.58 -7.44
C ARG A 61 6.81 11.14 -6.52
N ILE A 62 7.11 11.34 -5.24
CA ILE A 62 6.07 11.74 -4.26
C ILE A 62 5.42 13.08 -4.63
N ASP A 63 6.21 14.02 -5.17
CA ASP A 63 5.67 15.33 -5.59
C ASP A 63 4.76 15.21 -6.81
N GLU A 64 5.01 14.23 -7.68
CA GLU A 64 4.12 13.95 -8.81
C GLU A 64 2.77 13.44 -8.33
N PHE A 65 2.74 12.58 -7.30
CA PHE A 65 1.50 12.13 -6.66
C PHE A 65 0.79 13.30 -5.97
N LYS A 66 1.52 14.08 -5.18
CA LYS A 66 0.96 15.23 -4.47
C LYS A 66 0.33 16.25 -5.43
N SER A 67 0.98 16.54 -6.54
CA SER A 67 0.45 17.49 -7.53
C SER A 67 -0.84 17.02 -8.18
N ARG A 68 -1.09 15.70 -8.16
CA ARG A 68 -2.34 15.10 -8.65
C ARG A 68 -3.41 14.95 -7.58
N GLY A 69 -3.12 15.39 -6.34
CA GLY A 69 -4.04 15.25 -5.22
C GLY A 69 -4.12 13.82 -4.67
N VAL A 70 -3.03 13.06 -4.79
CA VAL A 70 -2.96 11.66 -4.38
C VAL A 70 -2.14 11.54 -3.10
N GLU A 71 -2.66 10.79 -2.12
CA GLU A 71 -1.90 10.34 -0.96
C GLU A 71 -1.35 8.94 -1.25
N VAL A 72 -0.06 8.76 -1.03
CA VAL A 72 0.59 7.45 -1.15
C VAL A 72 0.74 6.86 0.26
N ILE A 73 0.37 5.60 0.44
CA ILE A 73 0.42 4.91 1.73
C ILE A 73 1.03 3.52 1.52
N GLY A 74 2.10 3.21 2.25
CA GLY A 74 2.68 1.87 2.27
C GLY A 74 2.10 1.03 3.40
N CYS A 75 2.06 -0.28 3.24
CA CYS A 75 1.56 -1.22 4.24
C CYS A 75 2.36 -2.51 4.21
N SER A 76 2.73 -3.02 5.38
CA SER A 76 3.22 -4.39 5.52
C SER A 76 2.73 -4.99 6.83
N THR A 77 3.04 -6.26 7.06
CA THR A 77 2.64 -6.97 8.29
C THR A 77 3.59 -6.72 9.45
N ASP A 78 4.57 -5.84 9.30
CA ASP A 78 5.51 -5.48 10.36
C ASP A 78 4.89 -4.50 11.34
N SER A 79 5.51 -4.35 12.51
CA SER A 79 5.03 -3.43 13.54
C SER A 79 5.48 -1.99 13.26
N GLU A 80 4.84 -1.04 13.91
CA GLU A 80 5.20 0.38 13.80
C GLU A 80 6.62 0.67 14.28
N GLU A 81 7.11 -0.08 15.26
CA GLU A 81 8.51 0.05 15.71
C GLU A 81 9.48 -0.45 14.65
N SER A 82 9.12 -1.54 13.96
CA SER A 82 9.91 -2.04 12.83
C SER A 82 9.98 -0.98 11.72
N HIS A 83 8.83 -0.43 11.33
CA HIS A 83 8.77 0.64 10.33
C HIS A 83 9.62 1.84 10.74
N GLN A 84 9.53 2.25 12.01
CA GLN A 84 10.33 3.39 12.50
C GLN A 84 11.82 3.08 12.42
N ALA A 85 12.24 1.88 12.82
CA ALA A 85 13.65 1.47 12.71
C ALA A 85 14.09 1.44 11.25
N PHE A 86 13.24 0.94 10.36
CA PHE A 86 13.51 0.86 8.92
C PHE A 86 13.67 2.27 8.31
N LEU A 87 12.80 3.22 8.72
CA LEU A 87 12.86 4.61 8.27
C LEU A 87 14.07 5.36 8.84
N ASN A 88 14.62 4.93 9.96
CA ASN A 88 15.81 5.56 10.55
C ASN A 88 17.11 5.00 10.00
N LEU A 89 17.08 3.86 9.32
CA LEU A 89 18.27 3.21 8.78
C LEU A 89 18.62 3.79 7.41
N GLU A 90 19.92 4.08 7.22
CA GLU A 90 20.41 4.65 5.96
C GLU A 90 20.24 3.67 4.79
N LYS A 91 20.11 4.22 3.58
CA LYS A 91 19.94 3.45 2.35
C LYS A 91 21.08 2.44 2.13
N GLU A 92 22.31 2.86 2.40
CA GLU A 92 23.51 2.03 2.24
C GLU A 92 23.49 0.80 3.15
N ASN A 93 22.73 0.87 4.23
CA ASN A 93 22.59 -0.22 5.21
C ASN A 93 21.27 -1.00 4.99
N GLY A 94 20.60 -0.78 3.87
CA GLY A 94 19.36 -1.49 3.54
C GLY A 94 18.11 -0.89 4.12
N GLY A 95 18.18 0.34 4.65
CA GLY A 95 17.01 1.04 5.18
C GLY A 95 16.31 1.92 4.16
N ILE A 96 15.35 2.71 4.64
CA ILE A 96 14.55 3.60 3.78
C ILE A 96 14.52 5.03 4.30
N LYS A 97 15.61 5.47 4.92
CA LYS A 97 15.70 6.85 5.41
C LYS A 97 15.44 7.84 4.27
N GLY A 98 14.57 8.82 4.53
CA GLY A 98 14.16 9.79 3.52
C GLY A 98 12.78 9.55 2.91
N VAL A 99 12.18 8.38 3.14
CA VAL A 99 10.79 8.12 2.77
C VAL A 99 9.89 8.93 3.71
N THR A 100 8.94 9.69 3.16
CA THR A 100 8.10 10.63 3.94
C THR A 100 6.62 10.28 3.96
N TYR A 101 6.14 9.47 3.02
CA TYR A 101 4.73 9.05 3.00
C TYR A 101 4.44 8.09 4.15
N PRO A 102 3.18 8.02 4.62
CA PRO A 102 2.81 7.11 5.70
C PRO A 102 3.07 5.64 5.40
N ILE A 103 3.57 4.91 6.39
CA ILE A 103 3.66 3.45 6.34
C ILE A 103 2.84 2.89 7.49
N ILE A 104 1.80 2.12 7.17
CA ILE A 104 0.87 1.59 8.16
C ILE A 104 1.26 0.16 8.55
N SER A 105 1.08 -0.13 9.85
CA SER A 105 1.37 -1.43 10.44
C SER A 105 0.13 -2.33 10.38
N ASP A 106 0.26 -3.49 9.73
CA ASP A 106 -0.78 -4.51 9.76
C ASP A 106 -0.33 -5.73 10.56
N ASN A 107 0.12 -5.49 11.79
CA ASN A 107 0.63 -6.52 12.68
C ASN A 107 -0.37 -7.65 12.91
N THR A 108 -1.66 -7.34 12.86
CA THR A 108 -2.74 -8.34 13.00
C THR A 108 -3.04 -9.09 11.70
N LYS A 109 -2.50 -8.65 10.57
CA LYS A 109 -2.71 -9.20 9.23
C LYS A 109 -4.15 -9.06 8.71
N THR A 110 -4.98 -8.29 9.41
CA THR A 110 -6.39 -8.12 9.04
C THR A 110 -6.55 -7.21 7.83
N ILE A 111 -5.69 -6.21 7.67
CA ILE A 111 -5.74 -5.32 6.50
C ILE A 111 -5.34 -6.13 5.25
N CYS A 112 -4.21 -6.83 5.30
CA CYS A 112 -3.75 -7.67 4.19
C CYS A 112 -4.81 -8.71 3.81
N SER A 113 -5.45 -9.33 4.81
CA SER A 113 -6.52 -10.32 4.59
C SER A 113 -7.71 -9.68 3.87
N ASN A 114 -8.20 -8.53 4.36
CA ASN A 114 -9.37 -7.86 3.78
C ASN A 114 -9.12 -7.34 2.36
N TYR A 115 -7.88 -6.96 2.07
CA TYR A 115 -7.49 -6.50 0.72
C TYR A 115 -7.08 -7.65 -0.19
N GLY A 116 -7.00 -8.88 0.35
CA GLY A 116 -6.64 -10.04 -0.44
C GLY A 116 -5.17 -10.15 -0.80
N THR A 117 -4.33 -9.53 -0.02
CA THR A 117 -2.89 -9.55 -0.27
C THR A 117 -2.13 -10.48 0.67
N LEU A 118 -2.77 -11.04 1.70
CA LEU A 118 -2.09 -11.92 2.64
C LEU A 118 -1.70 -13.25 1.97
N ALA A 119 -0.44 -13.62 2.07
CA ALA A 119 0.07 -14.88 1.54
C ALA A 119 0.01 -15.97 2.62
N GLY A 120 -1.13 -16.62 2.71
CA GLY A 120 -1.40 -17.68 3.68
C GLY A 120 -2.69 -17.45 4.45
N ASP A 121 -3.11 -18.50 5.12
CA ASP A 121 -4.29 -18.50 5.99
C ASP A 121 -3.94 -19.26 7.26
N TYR A 122 -4.77 -19.09 8.28
CA TYR A 122 -4.71 -19.91 9.48
C TYR A 122 -5.73 -21.04 9.35
N GLU A 123 -5.30 -22.26 9.64
CA GLU A 123 -6.15 -23.45 9.57
C GLU A 123 -5.92 -24.29 10.83
N LEU A 124 -6.83 -25.20 11.10
CA LEU A 124 -6.64 -26.21 12.16
C LEU A 124 -6.08 -27.48 11.53
N ASP A 125 -5.04 -28.03 12.14
CA ASP A 125 -4.47 -29.31 11.70
C ASP A 125 -5.28 -30.50 12.25
N GLU A 126 -4.78 -31.73 12.03
CA GLU A 126 -5.46 -32.95 12.44
C GLU A 126 -5.59 -33.08 13.96
N GLU A 127 -4.73 -32.40 14.72
CA GLU A 127 -4.77 -32.36 16.18
C GLU A 127 -5.53 -31.14 16.74
N ASN A 128 -6.24 -30.39 15.87
CA ASN A 128 -6.99 -29.17 16.24
C ASN A 128 -6.08 -28.05 16.73
N GLN A 129 -4.85 -27.99 16.24
CA GLN A 129 -3.91 -26.91 16.56
C GLN A 129 -3.89 -25.89 15.41
N LEU A 130 -3.78 -24.61 15.74
CA LEU A 130 -3.76 -23.55 14.76
C LEU A 130 -2.41 -23.53 14.03
N VAL A 131 -2.43 -23.64 12.71
CA VAL A 131 -1.23 -23.61 11.86
C VAL A 131 -1.38 -22.58 10.76
N ALA A 132 -0.28 -22.04 10.29
CA ALA A 132 -0.26 -21.10 9.14
C ALA A 132 0.07 -21.88 7.87
N THR A 133 -0.69 -21.64 6.81
CA THR A 133 -0.50 -22.34 5.52
C THR A 133 0.50 -21.65 4.59
N GLY A 134 1.01 -20.46 4.99
CA GLY A 134 1.97 -19.70 4.18
C GLY A 134 2.83 -18.79 5.04
N PRO A 135 3.62 -17.93 4.42
CA PRO A 135 4.57 -17.08 5.17
C PRO A 135 3.91 -15.96 5.97
N MET A 136 2.62 -15.72 5.80
CA MET A 136 1.83 -14.72 6.54
C MET A 136 2.39 -13.29 6.39
N ILE A 137 2.89 -12.99 5.19
CA ILE A 137 3.33 -11.65 4.77
C ILE A 137 2.49 -11.22 3.57
N SER A 138 2.59 -9.96 3.18
CA SER A 138 1.77 -9.47 2.07
C SER A 138 2.40 -9.76 0.70
N PHE A 139 1.57 -10.17 -0.26
CA PHE A 139 1.88 -10.01 -1.69
C PHE A 139 2.02 -8.52 -2.01
N ARG A 140 2.58 -8.20 -3.18
CA ARG A 140 2.74 -6.81 -3.61
C ARG A 140 1.43 -6.30 -4.20
N GLY A 141 0.50 -5.95 -3.31
CA GLY A 141 -0.78 -5.37 -3.68
C GLY A 141 -0.69 -3.87 -3.93
N LEU A 142 -1.55 -3.33 -4.81
CA LEU A 142 -1.70 -1.89 -5.00
C LEU A 142 -3.15 -1.60 -5.33
N PHE A 143 -3.72 -0.58 -4.70
CA PHE A 143 -5.12 -0.17 -4.84
C PHE A 143 -5.15 1.34 -5.01
N LEU A 144 -5.82 1.77 -6.07
CA LEU A 144 -6.13 3.19 -6.25
C LEU A 144 -7.58 3.41 -5.82
N UNK A 145 -7.92 4.19 -4.74
CA UNK A 145 -9.11 4.56 -4.30
C UNK A 145 -9.35 5.89 -4.81
N ASP A 146 -10.58 6.19 -5.24
CA ASP A 146 -10.99 7.54 -5.58
C ASP A 146 -11.30 8.37 -4.32
N LYS A 147 -11.71 9.65 -4.52
CA LYS A 147 -12.00 10.53 -3.38
C LYS A 147 -13.18 10.07 -2.52
N LYS A 148 -14.03 9.20 -3.05
CA LYS A 148 -15.14 8.61 -2.28
C LYS A 148 -14.72 7.32 -1.58
N GLY A 149 -13.46 6.91 -1.71
CA GLY A 149 -12.96 5.68 -1.11
C GLY A 149 -13.36 4.42 -1.86
N VAL A 150 -13.72 4.55 -3.14
CA VAL A 150 -14.07 3.39 -3.98
C VAL A 150 -12.81 2.95 -4.74
N VAL A 151 -12.55 1.66 -4.77
CA VAL A 151 -11.40 1.10 -5.47
C VAL A 151 -11.64 1.19 -6.98
N GLN A 152 -10.78 1.91 -7.69
CA GLN A 152 -10.86 2.10 -9.13
C GLN A 152 -9.86 1.24 -9.90
N HIS A 153 -8.77 0.83 -9.23
CA HIS A 153 -7.75 -0.03 -9.82
C HIS A 153 -7.15 -0.91 -8.73
N GLN A 154 -6.86 -2.16 -9.08
CA GLN A 154 -6.10 -3.05 -8.20
C GLN A 154 -5.12 -3.89 -9.00
N LEU A 155 -3.98 -4.15 -8.40
CA LEU A 155 -2.92 -5.01 -8.92
C LEU A 155 -2.37 -5.82 -7.76
N ILE A 156 -2.20 -7.12 -7.93
CA ILE A 156 -1.57 -7.97 -6.92
C ILE A 156 -0.51 -8.83 -7.61
N ASN A 157 0.74 -8.59 -7.28
CA ASN A 157 1.89 -9.31 -7.81
C ASN A 157 2.46 -10.26 -6.75
N HIS A 158 3.05 -11.34 -7.22
CA HIS A 158 3.84 -12.21 -6.36
C HIS A 158 5.06 -11.45 -5.82
N PHE A 159 5.73 -11.98 -4.83
CA PHE A 159 6.82 -11.34 -4.07
C PHE A 159 7.94 -10.75 -4.94
N THR A 160 8.19 -11.35 -6.07
CA THR A 160 9.26 -10.96 -7.01
C THR A 160 8.87 -9.94 -8.07
N UNK A 161 7.68 -9.53 -8.23
CA UNK A 161 7.26 -8.72 -9.19
C UNK A 161 7.08 -7.38 -8.71
N VAL A 162 8.02 -6.59 -8.71
CA VAL A 162 7.87 -5.20 -8.29
C VAL A 162 6.94 -4.43 -9.24
N ARG A 163 6.42 -3.30 -8.76
CA ARG A 163 5.47 -2.50 -9.54
C ARG A 163 6.21 -1.36 -10.25
N ASP A 164 5.68 -0.96 -11.39
CA ASP A 164 6.16 0.22 -12.12
C ASP A 164 5.39 1.44 -11.62
N VAL A 165 6.07 2.35 -10.91
CA VAL A 165 5.43 3.55 -10.34
C VAL A 165 4.95 4.52 -11.44
N LYS A 166 5.59 4.51 -12.61
CA LYS A 166 5.11 5.31 -13.75
C LYS A 166 3.75 4.83 -14.24
N GLU A 167 3.54 3.51 -14.25
CA GLU A 167 2.22 2.95 -14.59
C GLU A 167 1.17 3.36 -13.56
N VAL A 168 1.54 3.42 -12.27
CA VAL A 168 0.60 3.89 -11.24
C VAL A 168 0.18 5.34 -11.52
N LEU A 169 1.13 6.21 -11.84
CA LEU A 169 0.83 7.60 -12.20
C LEU A 169 -0.06 7.69 -13.44
N ARG A 170 0.22 6.86 -14.46
CA ARG A 170 -0.61 6.82 -15.67
C ARG A 170 -2.06 6.43 -15.34
N VAL A 171 -2.25 5.46 -14.46
CA VAL A 171 -3.60 5.02 -14.05
C VAL A 171 -4.32 6.14 -13.27
N VAL A 172 -3.59 6.86 -12.40
CA VAL A 172 -4.15 8.04 -11.71
C VAL A 172 -4.60 9.10 -12.73
N ASP A 173 -3.75 9.39 -13.72
CA ASP A 173 -4.09 10.39 -14.74
C ASP A 173 -5.30 9.96 -15.56
N ALA A 174 -5.41 8.67 -15.89
CA ALA A 174 -6.56 8.13 -16.64
C ALA A 174 -7.86 8.29 -15.84
N LEU A 175 -7.83 8.00 -14.53
CA LEU A 175 -9.00 8.19 -13.68
C LEU A 175 -9.42 9.66 -13.62
N LYS A 176 -8.48 10.55 -13.39
CA LYS A 176 -8.76 12.00 -13.30
C LYS A 176 -9.30 12.54 -14.62
N TYR A 177 -8.72 12.12 -15.74
CA TYR A 177 -9.19 12.53 -17.06
C TYR A 177 -10.66 12.13 -17.27
N PHE A 178 -10.99 10.88 -16.93
CA PHE A 178 -12.37 10.40 -17.04
C PHE A 178 -13.31 11.21 -16.14
N GLU A 179 -12.92 11.51 -14.92
CA GLU A 179 -13.75 12.29 -13.98
C GLU A 179 -13.97 13.72 -14.47
N GLU A 180 -12.98 14.31 -15.13
CA GLU A 180 -13.05 15.70 -15.63
C GLU A 180 -13.78 15.82 -16.97
N LYS A 181 -13.57 14.87 -17.88
CA LYS A 181 -14.05 14.97 -19.26
C LYS A 181 -15.24 14.06 -19.57
N GLY A 182 -15.46 13.02 -18.78
CA GLY A 182 -16.46 11.99 -19.08
C GLY A 182 -16.07 11.08 -20.24
N GLU A 183 -14.81 11.12 -20.66
CA GLU A 183 -14.28 10.36 -21.79
C GLU A 183 -13.10 9.49 -21.35
N PHE A 184 -12.86 8.40 -22.07
CA PHE A 184 -11.71 7.55 -21.78
C PHE A 184 -10.41 8.28 -22.16
N CYS A 185 -9.41 8.15 -21.30
CA CYS A 185 -8.08 8.71 -21.55
C CYS A 185 -7.49 8.03 -22.81
N PRO A 186 -7.05 8.82 -23.81
CA PRO A 186 -6.40 8.21 -24.98
C PRO A 186 -5.15 7.44 -24.58
N ILE A 187 -4.97 6.29 -25.21
CA ILE A 187 -3.74 5.51 -25.03
C ILE A 187 -2.61 6.30 -25.72
N SER A 188 -1.60 6.66 -24.95
CA SER A 188 -0.43 7.33 -25.55
C SER A 188 0.25 6.36 -26.53
N LYS A 189 0.51 6.79 -27.76
CA LYS A 189 1.25 6.03 -28.74
C LYS A 189 2.74 6.08 -28.44
#